data_91960210b0355e46d3b7070aae084a42
#
_entry.id   91960210b0355e46d3b7070aae084a42
#
_cell.length_a   1.000
_cell.length_b   1.000
_cell.length_c   1.000
_cell.angle_alpha   90.00
_cell.angle_beta   90.00
_cell.angle_gamma   90.00
#
_symmetry.space_group_name_H-M   'P 1'
#
loop_
_entity.id
_entity.type
_entity.pdbx_description
1 polymer ?
#
loop_
_entity_poly.entity_id
_entity_poly.type
_entity_poly.pdbx_seq_one_letter_code
_entity_poly.pdbx_strand_id
1 'polypeptide(L)'
;MIKLSAALLREIYDHTEASYPHECCGVLIGTTDAAKNHTVHAFRRCKNNNKVRAADRYDMDPLDFMRAEREFENTPWEIIGIYHSHPDHPSRASQTDTDRAVEIMAYAWSYIIVSVQKGKVASAQSWVLSESDNKFYEEPLLTEENSK
;
A
#
# COMPACT_ATOMS: atom_id res chain seq x y z
N MET A 1 -0.23 -11.21 -7.96
CA MET A 1 -1.63 -11.09 -7.48
C MET A 1 -1.63 -10.80 -5.99
N ILE A 2 -2.48 -9.90 -5.58
CA ILE A 2 -2.72 -9.63 -4.16
C ILE A 2 -4.20 -9.78 -3.87
N LYS A 3 -4.52 -10.35 -2.73
CA LYS A 3 -5.87 -10.71 -2.34
C LYS A 3 -6.13 -10.22 -0.91
N LEU A 4 -7.32 -9.67 -0.68
CA LEU A 4 -7.73 -9.24 0.66
C LEU A 4 -9.25 -9.25 0.74
N SER A 5 -9.77 -9.22 1.98
CA SER A 5 -11.22 -9.17 2.15
C SER A 5 -11.76 -7.80 1.75
N ALA A 6 -13.04 -7.78 1.34
CA ALA A 6 -13.71 -6.53 1.02
C ALA A 6 -13.74 -5.60 2.24
N ALA A 7 -13.86 -6.18 3.45
CA ALA A 7 -13.86 -5.40 4.69
C ALA A 7 -12.53 -4.70 4.93
N LEU A 8 -11.40 -5.38 4.73
CA LEU A 8 -10.08 -4.77 4.88
C LEU A 8 -9.88 -3.66 3.86
N LEU A 9 -10.26 -3.89 2.62
CA LEU A 9 -10.12 -2.87 1.58
C LEU A 9 -10.96 -1.64 1.92
N ARG A 10 -12.18 -1.84 2.45
CA ARG A 10 -13.02 -0.72 2.89
C ARG A 10 -12.34 0.11 3.98
N GLU A 11 -11.70 -0.55 4.94
CA GLU A 11 -10.97 0.16 6.01
C GLU A 11 -9.79 0.96 5.44
N ILE A 12 -9.08 0.40 4.46
CA ILE A 12 -7.99 1.14 3.79
C ILE A 12 -8.57 2.36 3.05
N TYR A 13 -9.68 2.19 2.35
CA TYR A 13 -10.37 3.30 1.67
C TYR A 13 -10.78 4.38 2.67
N ASP A 14 -11.29 4.00 3.83
CA ASP A 14 -11.69 4.96 4.87
C ASP A 14 -10.49 5.82 5.30
N HIS A 15 -9.33 5.21 5.44
CA HIS A 15 -8.10 5.94 5.77
C HIS A 15 -7.73 6.94 4.67
N THR A 16 -7.82 6.52 3.41
CA THR A 16 -7.46 7.39 2.29
C THR A 16 -8.44 8.57 2.15
N GLU A 17 -9.74 8.33 2.34
CA GLU A 17 -10.73 9.39 2.27
C GLU A 17 -10.59 10.36 3.43
N ALA A 18 -10.32 9.86 4.64
CA ALA A 18 -10.15 10.70 5.82
C ALA A 18 -8.90 11.58 5.73
N SER A 19 -7.90 11.17 4.99
CA SER A 19 -6.64 11.93 4.86
C SER A 19 -6.69 12.99 3.76
N TYR A 20 -7.62 12.86 2.82
CA TYR A 20 -7.75 13.81 1.72
C TYR A 20 -7.81 15.25 2.25
N PRO A 21 -7.09 16.23 1.69
CA PRO A 21 -6.37 16.23 0.42
C PRO A 21 -4.89 15.85 0.52
N HIS A 22 -4.49 15.20 1.60
CA HIS A 22 -3.10 14.77 1.79
C HIS A 22 -2.94 13.29 1.43
N GLU A 23 -1.75 12.92 0.96
CA GLU A 23 -1.41 11.51 0.79
C GLU A 23 -1.34 10.86 2.16
N CYS A 24 -1.85 9.64 2.25
CA CYS A 24 -1.66 8.80 3.42
C CYS A 24 -0.93 7.54 3.03
N CYS A 25 -0.42 6.83 4.01
CA CYS A 25 0.30 5.59 3.76
C CYS A 25 0.10 4.61 4.91
N GLY A 26 0.43 3.35 4.63
CA GLY A 26 0.39 2.30 5.63
C GLY A 26 1.05 1.05 5.10
N VAL A 27 1.15 0.04 5.96
CA VAL A 27 1.78 -1.24 5.61
C VAL A 27 0.72 -2.33 5.52
N LEU A 28 0.95 -3.25 4.59
CA LEU A 28 0.12 -4.43 4.37
C LEU A 28 0.82 -5.62 5.01
N ILE A 29 0.08 -6.38 5.79
CA ILE A 29 0.61 -7.50 6.56
C ILE A 29 -0.13 -8.78 6.15
N GLY A 30 0.62 -9.85 5.91
CA GLY A 30 0.00 -11.09 5.48
C GLY A 30 1.01 -12.15 5.12
N THR A 31 0.67 -12.95 4.11
CA THR A 31 1.45 -14.11 3.70
C THR A 31 1.76 -14.05 2.21
N THR A 32 2.83 -14.74 1.82
CA THR A 32 3.24 -14.89 0.42
C THR A 32 3.30 -16.38 0.12
N ASP A 33 2.65 -16.82 -0.96
CA ASP A 33 2.69 -18.23 -1.37
C ASP A 33 3.89 -18.54 -2.25
N ALA A 34 4.04 -19.81 -2.65
CA ALA A 34 5.17 -20.25 -3.46
C ALA A 34 5.22 -19.57 -4.83
N ALA A 35 4.10 -19.12 -5.35
CA ALA A 35 4.00 -18.39 -6.62
C ALA A 35 4.18 -16.89 -6.46
N LYS A 36 4.53 -16.44 -5.24
CA LYS A 36 4.72 -15.03 -4.87
C LYS A 36 3.44 -14.20 -4.90
N ASN A 37 2.30 -14.84 -4.75
CA ASN A 37 1.03 -14.14 -4.55
C ASN A 37 0.88 -13.76 -3.10
N HIS A 38 0.35 -12.57 -2.84
CA HIS A 38 0.17 -12.05 -1.50
C HIS A 38 -1.28 -12.17 -1.04
N THR A 39 -1.47 -12.51 0.24
CA THR A 39 -2.77 -12.43 0.90
C THR A 39 -2.65 -11.50 2.09
N VAL A 40 -3.43 -10.41 2.08
CA VAL A 40 -3.42 -9.43 3.17
C VAL A 40 -4.36 -9.92 4.28
N HIS A 41 -3.83 -10.01 5.50
CA HIS A 41 -4.62 -10.39 6.68
C HIS A 41 -4.84 -9.21 7.62
N ALA A 42 -3.99 -8.19 7.56
CA ALA A 42 -4.08 -7.01 8.38
C ALA A 42 -3.39 -5.84 7.68
N PHE A 43 -3.64 -4.63 8.16
CA PHE A 43 -2.89 -3.46 7.73
C PHE A 43 -2.69 -2.54 8.93
N ARG A 44 -1.71 -1.65 8.83
CA ARG A 44 -1.49 -0.63 9.86
C ARG A 44 -1.28 0.72 9.20
N ARG A 45 -1.97 1.73 9.73
CA ARG A 45 -1.80 3.10 9.27
C ARG A 45 -0.45 3.62 9.73
N CYS A 46 0.22 4.37 8.87
CA CYS A 46 1.49 5.02 9.20
C CYS A 46 1.36 6.52 8.96
N LYS A 47 2.05 7.31 9.77
CA LYS A 47 2.04 8.76 9.57
C LYS A 47 2.81 9.12 8.31
N ASN A 48 2.32 10.14 7.61
CA ASN A 48 3.06 10.79 6.55
C ASN A 48 3.83 11.94 7.17
N ASN A 49 5.14 11.82 7.23
CA ASN A 49 6.01 12.83 7.83
C ASN A 49 6.34 14.00 6.90
N ASN A 50 5.89 13.93 5.64
CA ASN A 50 6.11 15.03 4.71
C ASN A 50 5.08 16.12 4.97
N LYS A 51 5.48 17.21 5.62
CA LYS A 51 4.60 18.31 5.99
C LYS A 51 4.51 19.40 4.92
N VAL A 52 5.48 19.42 4.01
CA VAL A 52 5.57 20.47 2.98
C VAL A 52 4.80 20.09 1.73
N ARG A 53 4.89 18.81 1.34
CA ARG A 53 4.27 18.32 0.11
C ARG A 53 3.33 17.15 0.37
N ALA A 54 2.59 17.18 1.48
CA ALA A 54 1.71 16.08 1.85
C ALA A 54 0.61 15.80 0.80
N ALA A 55 0.29 16.79 -0.05
CA ALA A 55 -0.73 16.60 -1.09
C ALA A 55 -0.25 15.73 -2.27
N ASP A 56 1.09 15.61 -2.49
CA ASP A 56 1.61 14.85 -3.62
C ASP A 56 2.86 14.03 -3.27
N ARG A 57 3.18 13.92 -1.98
CA ARG A 57 4.33 13.12 -1.50
C ARG A 57 3.98 12.49 -0.17
N TYR A 58 4.55 11.34 0.10
CA TYR A 58 4.51 10.79 1.45
C TYR A 58 5.91 10.32 1.85
N ASP A 59 6.20 10.50 3.13
CA ASP A 59 7.40 9.93 3.77
C ASP A 59 6.88 9.14 4.96
N MET A 60 6.87 7.83 4.85
CA MET A 60 6.34 6.97 5.90
C MET A 60 7.18 7.09 7.15
N ASP A 61 6.53 7.31 8.30
CA ASP A 61 7.20 7.38 9.59
C ASP A 61 7.92 6.06 9.87
N PRO A 62 9.27 6.07 10.01
CA PRO A 62 10.02 4.84 10.26
C PRO A 62 9.64 4.16 11.57
N LEU A 63 9.20 4.91 12.58
CA LEU A 63 8.78 4.33 13.85
C LEU A 63 7.49 3.55 13.72
N ASP A 64 6.54 4.07 12.91
CA ASP A 64 5.30 3.36 12.65
C ASP A 64 5.56 2.06 11.88
N PHE A 65 6.47 2.11 10.90
CA PHE A 65 6.88 0.91 10.16
C PHE A 65 7.49 -0.12 11.12
N MET A 66 8.40 0.31 11.96
CA MET A 66 9.07 -0.57 12.92
C MET A 66 8.10 -1.19 13.91
N ARG A 67 7.12 -0.41 14.38
CA ARG A 67 6.09 -0.92 15.30
C ARG A 67 5.26 -2.01 14.64
N ALA A 68 4.86 -1.81 13.39
CA ALA A 68 4.10 -2.82 12.65
C ALA A 68 4.93 -4.09 12.46
N GLU A 69 6.20 -3.94 12.11
CA GLU A 69 7.10 -5.07 11.94
C GLU A 69 7.24 -5.87 13.23
N ARG A 70 7.42 -5.20 14.35
CA ARG A 70 7.55 -5.85 15.65
C ARG A 70 6.27 -6.51 16.12
N GLU A 71 5.14 -5.91 15.85
CA GLU A 71 3.85 -6.43 16.26
C GLU A 71 3.61 -7.84 15.71
N PHE A 72 4.11 -8.12 14.51
CA PHE A 72 3.85 -9.38 13.82
C PHE A 72 5.05 -10.32 13.75
N GLU A 73 6.19 -9.98 14.39
CA GLU A 73 7.44 -10.75 14.20
C GLU A 73 7.37 -12.19 14.71
N ASN A 74 6.51 -12.48 15.68
CA ASN A 74 6.34 -13.83 16.21
C ASN A 74 5.06 -14.51 15.72
N THR A 75 4.57 -14.08 14.57
CA THR A 75 3.36 -14.62 13.94
C THR A 75 3.74 -15.19 12.56
N PRO A 76 2.85 -15.94 11.91
CA PRO A 76 3.10 -16.38 10.52
C PRO A 76 3.04 -15.24 9.50
N TRP A 77 2.65 -14.03 9.90
CA TRP A 77 2.45 -12.90 9.00
C TRP A 77 3.64 -11.96 9.03
N GLU A 78 3.85 -11.28 7.91
CA GLU A 78 4.95 -10.32 7.76
C GLU A 78 4.48 -9.15 6.91
N ILE A 79 5.28 -8.10 6.85
CA ILE A 79 4.99 -6.98 5.95
C ILE A 79 5.21 -7.47 4.52
N ILE A 80 4.17 -7.37 3.70
CA ILE A 80 4.18 -7.82 2.30
C ILE A 80 3.99 -6.67 1.32
N GLY A 81 3.84 -5.45 1.81
CA GLY A 81 3.69 -4.32 0.93
C GLY A 81 3.30 -3.06 1.64
N ILE A 82 3.03 -2.06 0.83
CA ILE A 82 2.67 -0.71 1.28
C ILE A 82 1.41 -0.30 0.51
N TYR A 83 0.58 0.53 1.13
CA TYR A 83 -0.46 1.26 0.41
C TYR A 83 -0.26 2.75 0.61
N HIS A 84 -0.68 3.53 -0.37
CA HIS A 84 -0.74 4.99 -0.22
C HIS A 84 -1.82 5.54 -1.15
N SER A 85 -2.21 6.79 -0.91
CA SER A 85 -3.24 7.44 -1.69
C SER A 85 -2.65 8.47 -2.64
N HIS A 86 -3.34 8.69 -3.76
CA HIS A 86 -3.05 9.74 -4.73
C HIS A 86 -4.25 10.70 -4.75
N PRO A 87 -4.22 11.81 -3.98
CA PRO A 87 -5.31 12.78 -4.01
C PRO A 87 -5.39 13.44 -5.37
N ASP A 88 -6.55 13.31 -6.03
CA ASP A 88 -6.86 13.90 -7.34
C ASP A 88 -5.91 13.48 -8.48
N HIS A 89 -5.25 12.33 -8.33
CA HIS A 89 -4.38 11.73 -9.34
C HIS A 89 -4.74 10.27 -9.56
N PRO A 90 -4.40 9.69 -10.73
CA PRO A 90 -4.69 8.28 -11.00
C PRO A 90 -3.99 7.32 -10.05
N SER A 91 -4.54 6.12 -9.89
CA SER A 91 -4.00 5.07 -9.01
C SER A 91 -2.83 4.32 -9.65
N ARG A 92 -1.89 5.05 -10.18
CA ARG A 92 -0.70 4.53 -10.87
C ARG A 92 0.56 5.11 -10.25
N ALA A 93 1.62 4.28 -10.18
CA ALA A 93 2.87 4.70 -9.57
C ALA A 93 3.45 5.93 -10.29
N SER A 94 3.84 6.94 -9.52
CA SER A 94 4.54 8.11 -10.04
C SER A 94 6.03 7.79 -10.18
N GLN A 95 6.78 8.68 -10.84
CA GLN A 95 8.23 8.53 -10.90
C GLN A 95 8.86 8.58 -9.50
N THR A 96 8.33 9.44 -8.62
CA THR A 96 8.79 9.51 -7.23
C THR A 96 8.53 8.20 -6.50
N ASP A 97 7.35 7.59 -6.70
CA ASP A 97 7.03 6.29 -6.11
C ASP A 97 8.04 5.24 -6.57
N THR A 98 8.36 5.23 -7.87
CA THR A 98 9.30 4.28 -8.44
C THR A 98 10.70 4.49 -7.87
N ASP A 99 11.18 5.72 -7.83
CA ASP A 99 12.51 6.03 -7.34
C ASP A 99 12.70 5.60 -5.89
N ARG A 100 11.69 5.83 -5.05
CA ARG A 100 11.73 5.43 -3.63
C ARG A 100 11.72 3.92 -3.47
N ALA A 101 10.89 3.23 -4.25
CA ALA A 101 10.82 1.78 -4.17
C ALA A 101 12.13 1.13 -4.61
N VAL A 102 12.79 1.69 -5.64
CA VAL A 102 14.10 1.22 -6.08
C VAL A 102 15.16 1.42 -5.00
N GLU A 103 15.15 2.58 -4.32
CA GLU A 103 16.10 2.86 -3.25
C GLU A 103 16.07 1.81 -2.14
N ILE A 104 14.90 1.33 -1.79
CA ILE A 104 14.74 0.34 -0.72
C ILE A 104 14.66 -1.09 -1.26
N MET A 105 14.86 -1.27 -2.56
CA MET A 105 14.87 -2.59 -3.21
C MET A 105 13.58 -3.39 -2.92
N ALA A 106 12.44 -2.73 -3.08
CA ALA A 106 11.13 -3.27 -2.69
C ALA A 106 10.54 -4.21 -3.75
N TYR A 107 11.33 -5.14 -4.26
CA TYR A 107 10.92 -6.02 -5.36
C TYR A 107 9.96 -7.13 -4.95
N ALA A 108 9.94 -7.46 -3.66
CA ALA A 108 9.10 -8.54 -3.15
C ALA A 108 7.76 -8.04 -2.59
N TRP A 109 7.49 -6.75 -2.64
CA TRP A 109 6.30 -6.16 -2.06
C TRP A 109 5.25 -5.82 -3.11
N SER A 110 3.98 -5.77 -2.66
CA SER A 110 2.90 -5.17 -3.43
C SER A 110 2.69 -3.72 -3.00
N TYR A 111 2.38 -2.87 -3.95
CA TYR A 111 2.07 -1.46 -3.69
C TYR A 111 0.63 -1.21 -4.14
N ILE A 112 -0.27 -1.02 -3.18
CA ILE A 112 -1.65 -0.64 -3.49
C ILE A 112 -1.72 0.89 -3.50
N ILE A 113 -2.12 1.45 -4.62
CA ILE A 113 -2.29 2.89 -4.78
C ILE A 113 -3.79 3.18 -4.94
N VAL A 114 -4.31 4.06 -4.10
CA VAL A 114 -5.72 4.41 -4.08
C VAL A 114 -5.89 5.83 -4.58
N SER A 115 -6.64 6.00 -5.68
CA SER A 115 -6.96 7.33 -6.20
C SER A 115 -8.17 7.87 -5.46
N VAL A 116 -8.03 9.04 -4.84
CA VAL A 116 -9.09 9.72 -4.12
C VAL A 116 -9.41 11.02 -4.86
N GLN A 117 -10.59 11.08 -5.49
CA GLN A 117 -11.01 12.22 -6.28
C GLN A 117 -12.04 13.03 -5.51
N LYS A 118 -11.73 14.28 -5.20
CA LYS A 118 -12.65 15.17 -4.47
C LYS A 118 -13.17 14.54 -3.18
N GLY A 119 -12.28 13.83 -2.47
CA GLY A 119 -12.59 13.20 -1.19
C GLY A 119 -13.22 11.82 -1.25
N LYS A 120 -13.40 11.24 -2.44
CA LYS A 120 -14.01 9.92 -2.62
C LYS A 120 -13.07 9.00 -3.39
N VAL A 121 -12.98 7.74 -2.99
CA VAL A 121 -12.21 6.75 -3.73
C VAL A 121 -12.79 6.57 -5.13
N ALA A 122 -11.93 6.74 -6.13
CA ALA A 122 -12.30 6.55 -7.53
C ALA A 122 -11.81 5.20 -8.05
N SER A 123 -10.60 4.77 -7.65
CA SER A 123 -10.02 3.50 -8.10
C SER A 123 -8.90 3.10 -7.18
N ALA A 124 -8.52 1.83 -7.26
CA ALA A 124 -7.34 1.29 -6.58
C ALA A 124 -6.70 0.25 -7.48
N GLN A 125 -5.39 0.25 -7.53
CA GLN A 125 -4.62 -0.71 -8.31
C GLN A 125 -3.41 -1.14 -7.50
N SER A 126 -2.97 -2.38 -7.71
CA SER A 126 -1.77 -2.90 -7.07
C SER A 126 -0.65 -3.03 -8.09
N TRP A 127 0.57 -2.73 -7.67
CA TRP A 127 1.74 -2.66 -8.53
C TRP A 127 2.88 -3.43 -7.89
N VAL A 128 3.71 -4.06 -8.73
CA VAL A 128 4.91 -4.78 -8.31
C VAL A 128 6.10 -4.22 -9.06
N LEU A 129 7.18 -3.92 -8.34
CA LEU A 129 8.40 -3.40 -8.93
C LEU A 129 9.20 -4.56 -9.55
N SER A 130 9.49 -4.46 -10.83
CA SER A 130 10.28 -5.46 -11.53
C SER A 130 11.77 -5.22 -11.29
N GLU A 131 12.47 -6.26 -10.85
CA GLU A 131 13.91 -6.19 -10.61
C GLU A 131 14.70 -6.08 -11.91
N SER A 132 14.15 -6.60 -13.01
CA SER A 132 14.87 -6.63 -14.29
C SER A 132 15.00 -5.25 -14.94
N ASP A 133 14.03 -4.33 -14.73
CA ASP A 133 14.04 -3.03 -15.40
C ASP A 133 13.69 -1.85 -14.48
N ASN A 134 13.46 -2.12 -13.19
CA ASN A 134 13.13 -1.11 -12.17
C ASN A 134 11.87 -0.31 -12.53
N LYS A 135 10.88 -0.99 -13.09
CA LYS A 135 9.57 -0.40 -13.41
C LYS A 135 8.48 -1.11 -12.68
N PHE A 136 7.42 -0.39 -12.35
CA PHE A 136 6.22 -0.97 -11.76
C PHE A 136 5.33 -1.56 -12.86
N TYR A 137 4.80 -2.75 -12.58
CA TYR A 137 3.82 -3.42 -13.42
C TYR A 137 2.60 -3.72 -12.58
N GLU A 138 1.43 -3.51 -13.16
CA GLU A 138 0.18 -3.79 -12.47
C GLU A 138 0.01 -5.29 -12.26
N GLU A 139 -0.48 -5.67 -11.07
CA GLU A 139 -0.87 -7.03 -10.76
C GLU A 139 -2.35 -7.07 -10.41
N PRO A 140 -3.02 -8.22 -10.55
CA PRO A 140 -4.41 -8.32 -10.15
C PRO A 140 -4.61 -8.06 -8.66
N LEU A 141 -5.58 -7.20 -8.33
CA LEU A 141 -6.02 -6.95 -6.97
C LEU A 141 -7.40 -7.57 -6.82
N LEU A 142 -7.50 -8.63 -6.01
CA LEU A 142 -8.73 -9.40 -5.84
C LEU A 142 -9.30 -9.18 -4.45
N THR A 143 -10.60 -8.97 -4.40
CA THR A 143 -11.30 -8.86 -3.13
C THR A 143 -12.16 -10.09 -2.90
N GLU A 144 -12.23 -10.53 -1.65
CA GLU A 144 -13.07 -11.65 -1.25
C GLU A 144 -14.14 -11.17 -0.29
N GLU A 145 -15.36 -11.70 -0.47
CA GLU A 145 -16.40 -11.50 0.50
C GLU A 145 -16.00 -12.18 1.81
N ASN A 146 -16.41 -11.60 2.95
CA ASN A 146 -16.23 -12.24 4.23
C ASN A 146 -17.17 -13.42 4.29
N SER A 147 -16.61 -14.61 4.29
CA SER A 147 -17.38 -15.79 4.54
C SER A 147 -17.81 -15.81 5.98
N LYS A 148 -18.30 -15.85 6.46
CA LYS A 148 -18.57 -15.98 7.76
C LYS A 148 -18.49 -16.74 8.39
#